data_9361ff86b493b87f260d082f44f43a98
#
_entry.id   9361ff86b493b87f260d082f44f43a98
#
_cell.length_a   1.000
_cell.length_b   1.000
_cell.length_c   1.000
_cell.angle_alpha   90.00
_cell.angle_beta   90.00
_cell.angle_gamma   90.00
#
_symmetry.space_group_name_H-M   'P 1'
#
loop_
_entity.id
_entity.type
_entity.pdbx_description
1 polymer ?
#
loop_
_entity_poly.entity_id
_entity_poly.type
_entity_poly.pdbx_seq_one_letter_code
_entity_poly.pdbx_strand_id
1 'polypeptide(L)' 'MKEFLVIKSYKVMSPVVEASFKDEDKARQYAELCKFRDGREYRVAKLI' A
#
# COMPACT_ATOMS: atom_id res chain seq x y z
N MET A 1 -5.30 3.64 17.75
CA MET A 1 -4.07 3.86 16.99
C MET A 1 -4.35 3.90 15.50
N LYS A 2 -3.66 4.77 14.81
CA LYS A 2 -3.80 4.87 13.36
C LYS A 2 -2.77 3.98 12.69
N GLU A 3 -3.21 3.27 11.69
CA GLU A 3 -2.33 2.45 10.86
C GLU A 3 -2.61 2.72 9.40
N PHE A 4 -1.57 2.64 8.60
CA PHE A 4 -1.68 2.84 7.17
C PHE A 4 -1.24 1.57 6.47
N LEU A 5 -2.12 1.03 5.63
CA LEU A 5 -1.86 -0.21 4.92
C LEU A 5 -1.53 0.09 3.47
N VAL A 6 -0.49 -0.55 2.98
CA VAL A 6 -0.17 -0.51 1.55
C VAL A 6 -0.82 -1.72 0.92
N ILE A 7 -1.77 -1.47 0.02
CA ILE A 7 -2.57 -2.52 -0.59
C ILE A 7 -2.20 -2.64 -2.07
N LYS A 8 -1.86 -3.85 -2.46
CA LYS A 8 -1.54 -4.17 -3.84
C LYS A 8 -2.79 -4.64 -4.54
N SER A 9 -3.11 -3.99 -5.67
CA SER A 9 -4.30 -4.34 -6.44
C SER A 9 -3.95 -5.33 -7.54
N TYR A 10 -4.83 -6.29 -7.74
CA TYR A 10 -4.72 -7.27 -8.81
C TYR A 10 -5.93 -7.20 -9.71
N LYS A 11 -5.75 -7.50 -10.99
CA LYS A 11 -6.86 -7.45 -11.94
C LYS A 11 -7.85 -8.58 -11.76
N VAL A 12 -7.36 -9.75 -11.35
CA VAL A 12 -8.18 -10.96 -11.28
C VAL A 12 -8.33 -11.50 -9.87
N MET A 13 -7.69 -10.87 -8.90
CA MET A 13 -7.72 -11.35 -7.52
C MET A 13 -8.11 -10.22 -6.58
N SER A 14 -8.50 -10.60 -5.38
CA SER A 14 -8.78 -9.61 -4.34
C SER A 14 -7.51 -8.87 -3.97
N PRO A 15 -7.63 -7.59 -3.58
CA PRO A 15 -6.46 -6.84 -3.14
C PRO A 15 -5.80 -7.50 -1.94
N VAL A 16 -4.48 -7.36 -1.86
CA VAL A 16 -3.69 -7.96 -0.79
C VAL A 16 -2.95 -6.87 -0.04
N VAL A 17 -2.91 -6.97 1.29
CA VAL A 17 -2.12 -6.05 2.10
C VAL A 17 -0.66 -6.43 1.98
N GLU A 18 0.12 -5.51 1.42
CA GLU A 18 1.55 -5.74 1.20
C GLU A 18 2.38 -5.38 2.42
N ALA A 19 2.02 -4.30 3.10
CA ALA A 19 2.75 -3.82 4.26
C ALA A 19 1.87 -2.91 5.08
N SER A 20 2.28 -2.66 6.33
CA SER A 20 1.58 -1.71 7.19
C SER A 20 2.61 -0.78 7.84
N PHE A 21 2.19 0.45 8.08
CA PHE A 21 3.05 1.47 8.67
C PHE A 21 2.22 2.30 9.64
N LYS A 22 2.90 2.88 10.61
CA LYS A 22 2.27 3.82 11.53
C LYS A 22 2.36 5.25 11.02
N ASP A 23 3.15 5.48 9.99
CA ASP A 23 3.41 6.79 9.42
C ASP A 23 2.90 6.83 7.99
N GLU A 24 2.02 7.80 7.70
CA GLU A 24 1.43 7.93 6.36
C GLU A 24 2.47 8.19 5.30
N ASP A 25 3.44 9.05 5.59
CA ASP A 25 4.48 9.37 4.61
C ASP A 25 5.28 8.14 4.23
N LYS A 26 5.61 7.32 5.21
CA LYS A 26 6.35 6.09 4.94
C LYS A 26 5.53 5.11 4.13
N ALA A 27 4.24 5.02 4.40
CA ALA A 27 3.36 4.14 3.64
C ALA A 27 3.30 4.59 2.18
N ARG A 28 3.18 5.90 1.96
CA ARG A 28 3.16 6.44 0.61
C ARG A 28 4.47 6.20 -0.13
N GLN A 29 5.58 6.41 0.54
CA GLN A 29 6.89 6.17 -0.07
C GLN A 29 7.05 4.72 -0.47
N TYR A 30 6.63 3.82 0.41
CA TYR A 30 6.69 2.40 0.12
C TYR A 30 5.82 2.05 -1.09
N ALA A 31 4.61 2.58 -1.12
CA ALA A 31 3.69 2.31 -2.21
C ALA A 31 4.26 2.82 -3.54
N GLU A 32 4.85 4.00 -3.54
CA GLU A 32 5.46 4.56 -4.74
C GLU A 32 6.65 3.75 -5.23
N LEU A 33 7.49 3.30 -4.30
CA LEU A 33 8.64 2.48 -4.66
C LEU A 33 8.18 1.16 -5.27
N CYS A 34 7.18 0.54 -4.68
CA CYS A 34 6.66 -0.71 -5.22
C CYS A 34 6.02 -0.52 -6.58
N LYS A 35 5.26 0.56 -6.73
CA LYS A 35 4.62 0.88 -8.01
C LYS A 35 5.67 1.09 -9.10
N PHE A 36 6.73 1.80 -8.77
CA PHE A 36 7.80 2.07 -9.72
C PHE A 36 8.52 0.78 -10.12
N ARG A 37 8.76 -0.08 -9.13
CA ARG A 37 9.51 -1.33 -9.38
C ARG A 37 8.69 -2.36 -10.14
N ASP A 38 7.42 -2.53 -9.73
CA ASP A 38 6.57 -3.59 -10.28
C ASP A 38 5.66 -3.11 -11.40
N GLY A 39 5.42 -1.81 -11.49
CA GLY A 39 4.48 -1.28 -12.46
C GLY A 39 3.03 -1.59 -12.12
N ARG A 40 2.73 -2.02 -10.91
CA ARG A 40 1.38 -2.36 -10.48
C ARG A 40 0.79 -1.23 -9.65
N GLU A 41 -0.52 -1.28 -9.48
CA GLU A 41 -1.21 -0.27 -8.69
C GLU A 41 -1.14 -0.61 -7.21
N TYR A 42 -0.76 0.38 -6.43
CA TYR A 42 -0.73 0.28 -4.97
C TYR A 42 -1.56 1.40 -4.38
N ARG A 43 -2.19 1.11 -3.26
CA ARG A 43 -3.01 2.08 -2.54
C ARG A 43 -2.59 2.14 -1.10
N VAL A 44 -2.79 3.32 -0.49
CA VAL A 44 -2.60 3.48 0.94
C VAL A 44 -3.98 3.63 1.57
N ALA A 45 -4.31 2.71 2.46
CA ALA A 45 -5.57 2.75 3.18
C ALA A 45 -5.29 3.09 4.63
N LYS A 46 -6.17 3.90 5.21
CA LYS A 46 -6.03 4.33 6.59
C LYS A 46 -6.93 3.51 7.48
N LEU A 47 -6.33 2.90 8.48
CA LEU A 47 -7.05 2.18 9.52
C LEU A 47 -7.21 3.07 10.74
N ILE A 48 -8.43 3.19 11.21
CA ILE A 48 -8.72 4.01 12.39
C ILE A 48 -8.91 3.13 13.60
#